data_aec3f52e753ec66571db69a8d42b78e5
#
_entry.id   aec3f52e753ec66571db69a8d42b78e5
#
_cell.length_a   1.000
_cell.length_b   1.000
_cell.length_c   1.000
_cell.angle_alpha   90.00
_cell.angle_beta   90.00
_cell.angle_gamma   90.00
#
_symmetry.space_group_name_H-M   'P 1'
#
loop_
_entity.id
_entity.type
_entity.pdbx_description
1 polymer ?
#
loop_
_entity_poly.entity_id
_entity_poly.type
_entity_poly.pdbx_seq_one_letter_code
_entity_poly.pdbx_strand_id
1 'polypeptide(L)'
;MEKSSKIEKNLASEENILNWNSVQDSFQKAFGSEIYSSWLKNISLLKEFNHYVILGVQTRFFRDWITSRYADKILNELQKHKLSINRIEFKIEGERSSSKTISQKPDINKISDIKDGVLNYNRLNPNLSFENFIVGKSNNLAFLSAKKITSELSRYNPLFIYGGVGLGKTHLINAIGLTLKDTSNVMFISAERFMYQFIKSIKKNEMVTFKDFFRKANVFIIDDIQFIRGKEGLQEEFFHTFNSLFDKSAQIIISSDRPPNRLDRVQDRIKSRLSGGLVVDIGIPDYDLKKKIRSEEHT
;
A
#
# COMPACT_ATOMS: atom_id res chain seq x y z
N MET A 1 53.21 -16.11 -33.42
CA MET A 1 51.86 -15.64 -33.78
C MET A 1 50.77 -16.07 -32.82
N GLU A 2 51.08 -16.53 -31.59
CA GLU A 2 50.09 -17.05 -30.63
C GLU A 2 49.86 -16.18 -29.36
N LYS A 3 50.56 -15.04 -29.25
CA LYS A 3 50.41 -14.13 -28.12
C LYS A 3 49.45 -12.95 -28.33
N SER A 4 49.07 -12.66 -29.57
CA SER A 4 48.13 -11.56 -29.88
C SER A 4 46.69 -11.96 -29.80
N SER A 5 46.31 -13.24 -29.93
CA SER A 5 44.91 -13.70 -29.88
C SER A 5 44.35 -13.88 -28.48
N LYS A 6 45.19 -13.90 -27.42
CA LYS A 6 44.78 -13.99 -26.03
C LYS A 6 44.52 -12.62 -25.37
N ILE A 7 45.07 -11.55 -25.93
CA ILE A 7 44.84 -10.18 -25.41
C ILE A 7 43.53 -9.61 -25.97
N GLU A 8 43.15 -9.95 -27.21
CA GLU A 8 41.86 -9.51 -27.77
C GLU A 8 40.63 -10.22 -27.17
N LYS A 9 40.78 -11.44 -26.60
CA LYS A 9 39.70 -12.13 -25.94
C LYS A 9 39.42 -11.65 -24.51
N ASN A 10 40.37 -10.98 -23.84
CA ASN A 10 40.17 -10.41 -22.50
C ASN A 10 39.67 -8.95 -22.52
N LEU A 11 39.75 -8.25 -23.65
CA LEU A 11 39.19 -6.90 -23.81
C LEU A 11 37.71 -6.90 -24.21
N ALA A 12 37.17 -8.02 -24.68
CA ALA A 12 35.77 -8.15 -25.08
C ALA A 12 34.82 -8.52 -23.89
N SER A 13 35.36 -8.73 -22.71
CA SER A 13 34.55 -9.12 -21.51
C SER A 13 34.29 -8.00 -20.49
N GLU A 14 34.85 -6.79 -20.69
CA GLU A 14 34.65 -5.66 -19.75
C GLU A 14 33.67 -4.58 -20.24
N GLU A 15 33.09 -4.68 -21.42
CA GLU A 15 32.31 -3.59 -22.03
C GLU A 15 30.80 -3.69 -21.90
N ASN A 16 30.22 -4.45 -20.96
CA ASN A 16 28.76 -4.62 -20.99
C ASN A 16 28.06 -4.62 -19.63
N ILE A 17 28.62 -3.92 -18.64
CA ILE A 17 27.94 -3.72 -17.35
C ILE A 17 27.03 -2.49 -17.46
N LEU A 18 25.74 -2.66 -17.10
CA LEU A 18 24.75 -1.61 -17.14
C LEU A 18 25.10 -0.49 -16.15
N ASN A 19 25.36 0.71 -16.65
CA ASN A 19 25.59 1.88 -15.79
C ASN A 19 24.27 2.35 -15.19
N TRP A 20 24.00 1.94 -13.96
CA TRP A 20 22.74 2.21 -13.27
C TRP A 20 22.45 3.69 -13.09
N ASN A 21 23.46 4.54 -12.89
CA ASN A 21 23.26 5.99 -12.77
C ASN A 21 22.74 6.58 -14.09
N SER A 22 23.31 6.18 -15.23
CA SER A 22 22.80 6.60 -16.54
C SER A 22 21.38 6.12 -16.82
N VAL A 23 21.02 4.93 -16.33
CA VAL A 23 19.64 4.41 -16.42
C VAL A 23 18.69 5.25 -15.57
N GLN A 24 19.07 5.62 -14.37
CA GLN A 24 18.25 6.49 -13.49
C GLN A 24 18.02 7.87 -14.13
N ASP A 25 19.04 8.46 -14.78
CA ASP A 25 18.90 9.72 -15.52
C ASP A 25 17.95 9.58 -16.72
N SER A 26 18.00 8.44 -17.41
CA SER A 26 17.06 8.13 -18.50
C SER A 26 15.63 7.97 -17.99
N PHE A 27 15.44 7.32 -16.84
CA PHE A 27 14.13 7.22 -16.22
C PHE A 27 13.58 8.60 -15.85
N GLN A 28 14.39 9.48 -15.29
CA GLN A 28 13.95 10.84 -14.97
C GLN A 28 13.48 11.61 -16.20
N LYS A 29 14.20 11.49 -17.33
CA LYS A 29 13.84 12.14 -18.61
C LYS A 29 12.59 11.51 -19.25
N ALA A 30 12.47 10.18 -19.25
CA ALA A 30 11.42 9.46 -19.94
C ALA A 30 10.08 9.45 -19.21
N PHE A 31 10.08 9.48 -17.87
CA PHE A 31 8.87 9.38 -17.04
C PHE A 31 8.45 10.70 -16.41
N GLY A 32 9.30 11.73 -16.45
CA GLY A 32 9.08 13.01 -15.81
C GLY A 32 9.43 13.02 -14.33
N SER A 33 9.72 14.22 -13.80
CA SER A 33 10.22 14.41 -12.44
C SER A 33 9.26 13.90 -11.34
N GLU A 34 7.94 14.00 -11.54
CA GLU A 34 6.95 13.54 -10.55
C GLU A 34 6.90 12.01 -10.43
N ILE A 35 6.85 11.29 -11.56
CA ILE A 35 6.82 9.83 -11.57
C ILE A 35 8.16 9.28 -11.10
N TYR A 36 9.26 9.89 -11.55
CA TYR A 36 10.58 9.48 -11.15
C TYR A 36 10.80 9.61 -9.65
N SER A 37 10.55 10.79 -9.07
CA SER A 37 10.78 11.04 -7.64
C SER A 37 9.86 10.21 -6.74
N SER A 38 8.62 9.96 -7.17
CA SER A 38 7.63 9.23 -6.38
C SER A 38 7.80 7.71 -6.47
N TRP A 39 8.32 7.19 -7.59
CA TRP A 39 8.27 5.75 -7.87
C TRP A 39 9.59 5.15 -8.35
N LEU A 40 10.27 5.74 -9.32
CA LEU A 40 11.41 5.09 -9.98
C LEU A 40 12.73 5.31 -9.26
N LYS A 41 12.87 6.40 -8.52
CA LYS A 41 14.07 6.74 -7.74
C LYS A 41 14.46 5.64 -6.74
N ASN A 42 13.47 4.94 -6.19
CA ASN A 42 13.67 3.90 -5.16
C ASN A 42 13.83 2.49 -5.74
N ILE A 43 14.01 2.35 -7.06
CA ILE A 43 14.35 1.09 -7.70
C ILE A 43 15.85 0.93 -7.66
N SER A 44 16.33 -0.23 -7.23
CA SER A 44 17.74 -0.62 -7.23
C SER A 44 18.02 -1.70 -8.26
N LEU A 45 19.23 -1.76 -8.81
CA LEU A 45 19.69 -2.89 -9.61
C LEU A 45 20.27 -3.95 -8.67
N LEU A 46 19.57 -5.08 -8.48
CA LEU A 46 20.04 -6.17 -7.62
C LEU A 46 20.98 -7.11 -8.34
N LYS A 47 20.64 -7.51 -9.56
CA LYS A 47 21.46 -8.41 -10.39
C LYS A 47 21.25 -8.12 -11.86
N GLU A 48 22.31 -8.29 -12.63
CA GLU A 48 22.31 -8.20 -14.07
C GLU A 48 22.74 -9.54 -14.66
N PHE A 49 22.06 -9.97 -15.71
CA PHE A 49 22.36 -11.14 -16.52
C PHE A 49 22.38 -10.76 -17.99
N ASN A 50 22.90 -11.64 -18.86
CA ASN A 50 23.05 -11.32 -20.27
C ASN A 50 21.76 -10.86 -20.98
N HIS A 51 20.60 -11.44 -20.58
CA HIS A 51 19.32 -11.16 -21.25
C HIS A 51 18.23 -10.63 -20.33
N TYR A 52 18.47 -10.52 -19.02
CA TYR A 52 17.52 -9.97 -18.08
C TYR A 52 18.16 -9.31 -16.87
N VAL A 53 17.41 -8.44 -16.21
CA VAL A 53 17.83 -7.76 -14.98
C VAL A 53 16.87 -8.03 -13.87
N ILE A 54 17.39 -8.10 -12.64
CA ILE A 54 16.58 -8.16 -11.41
C ILE A 54 16.65 -6.80 -10.73
N LEU A 55 15.51 -6.14 -10.62
CA LEU A 55 15.35 -4.84 -9.99
C LEU A 55 14.78 -5.00 -8.59
N GLY A 56 15.39 -4.34 -7.61
CA GLY A 56 14.95 -4.28 -6.23
C GLY A 56 13.86 -3.24 -6.03
N VAL A 57 12.84 -3.59 -5.25
CA VAL A 57 11.75 -2.70 -4.86
C VAL A 57 11.43 -2.91 -3.38
N GLN A 58 10.97 -1.85 -2.68
CA GLN A 58 10.80 -1.87 -1.24
C GLN A 58 9.60 -2.70 -0.76
N THR A 59 8.52 -2.80 -1.53
CA THR A 59 7.29 -3.47 -1.13
C THR A 59 6.65 -4.28 -2.26
N ARG A 60 5.83 -5.29 -1.89
CA ARG A 60 5.02 -6.05 -2.87
C ARG A 60 4.10 -5.14 -3.67
N PHE A 61 3.52 -4.15 -3.01
CA PHE A 61 2.68 -3.15 -3.66
C PHE A 61 3.43 -2.40 -4.77
N PHE A 62 4.63 -1.93 -4.44
CA PHE A 62 5.48 -1.20 -5.38
C PHE A 62 5.86 -2.08 -6.59
N ARG A 63 6.22 -3.36 -6.35
CA ARG A 63 6.48 -4.34 -7.39
C ARG A 63 5.30 -4.51 -8.34
N ASP A 64 4.13 -4.81 -7.79
CA ASP A 64 2.94 -5.13 -8.57
C ASP A 64 2.43 -3.90 -9.35
N TRP A 65 2.55 -2.72 -8.75
CA TRP A 65 2.18 -1.45 -9.39
C TRP A 65 3.10 -1.09 -10.56
N ILE A 66 4.43 -1.16 -10.37
CA ILE A 66 5.40 -0.90 -11.44
C ILE A 66 5.28 -1.93 -12.54
N THR A 67 5.21 -3.21 -12.19
CA THR A 67 5.09 -4.30 -13.16
C THR A 67 3.85 -4.11 -14.04
N SER A 68 2.73 -3.73 -13.44
CA SER A 68 1.48 -3.60 -14.18
C SER A 68 1.40 -2.37 -15.08
N ARG A 69 2.16 -1.30 -14.81
CA ARG A 69 1.97 -0.01 -15.46
C ARG A 69 3.16 0.48 -16.25
N TYR A 70 4.35 0.12 -15.82
CA TYR A 70 5.58 0.68 -16.38
C TYR A 70 6.60 -0.37 -16.81
N ALA A 71 6.34 -1.67 -16.65
CA ALA A 71 7.31 -2.71 -17.00
C ALA A 71 7.82 -2.59 -18.44
N ASP A 72 6.90 -2.46 -19.41
CA ASP A 72 7.26 -2.34 -20.83
C ASP A 72 8.05 -1.07 -21.09
N LYS A 73 7.65 0.06 -20.48
CA LYS A 73 8.34 1.33 -20.65
C LYS A 73 9.73 1.33 -19.98
N ILE A 74 9.84 0.69 -18.80
CA ILE A 74 11.13 0.49 -18.12
C ILE A 74 12.03 -0.43 -18.94
N LEU A 75 11.48 -1.52 -19.51
CA LEU A 75 12.23 -2.41 -20.39
C LEU A 75 12.77 -1.66 -21.61
N ASN A 76 11.94 -0.86 -22.26
CA ASN A 76 12.35 -0.05 -23.41
C ASN A 76 13.46 0.94 -23.06
N GLU A 77 13.42 1.57 -21.89
CA GLU A 77 14.49 2.46 -21.44
C GLU A 77 15.78 1.69 -21.12
N LEU A 78 15.70 0.51 -20.49
CA LEU A 78 16.86 -0.35 -20.24
C LEU A 78 17.51 -0.84 -21.54
N GLN A 79 16.70 -1.15 -22.55
CA GLN A 79 17.19 -1.57 -23.87
C GLN A 79 17.99 -0.48 -24.60
N LYS A 80 17.75 0.80 -24.33
CA LYS A 80 18.56 1.89 -24.85
C LYS A 80 19.99 1.87 -24.32
N HIS A 81 20.19 1.35 -23.11
CA HIS A 81 21.50 1.21 -22.49
C HIS A 81 22.16 -0.14 -22.76
N LYS A 82 21.35 -1.19 -22.92
CA LYS A 82 21.82 -2.55 -23.22
C LYS A 82 20.78 -3.32 -24.03
N LEU A 83 20.94 -3.40 -25.32
CA LEU A 83 20.05 -4.02 -26.30
C LEU A 83 19.74 -5.50 -26.01
N SER A 84 20.63 -6.21 -25.31
CA SER A 84 20.46 -7.64 -25.01
C SER A 84 19.40 -7.92 -23.94
N ILE A 85 18.95 -6.91 -23.16
CA ILE A 85 17.94 -7.08 -22.11
C ILE A 85 16.57 -7.23 -22.76
N ASN A 86 15.94 -8.39 -22.56
CA ASN A 86 14.61 -8.68 -23.08
C ASN A 86 13.58 -8.98 -21.97
N ARG A 87 14.03 -9.01 -20.69
CA ARG A 87 13.17 -9.30 -19.55
C ARG A 87 13.61 -8.54 -18.30
N ILE A 88 12.62 -8.11 -17.51
CA ILE A 88 12.83 -7.54 -16.19
C ILE A 88 12.12 -8.42 -15.15
N GLU A 89 12.77 -8.62 -14.02
CA GLU A 89 12.18 -9.25 -12.84
C GLU A 89 12.29 -8.29 -11.67
N PHE A 90 11.17 -8.09 -10.93
CA PHE A 90 11.17 -7.26 -9.73
C PHE A 90 11.17 -8.11 -8.47
N LYS A 91 12.13 -7.88 -7.56
CA LYS A 91 12.23 -8.56 -6.25
C LYS A 91 12.08 -7.54 -5.11
N ILE A 92 11.54 -8.02 -3.99
CA ILE A 92 11.42 -7.20 -2.78
C ILE A 92 12.74 -7.26 -2.03
N GLU A 93 13.29 -6.10 -1.68
CA GLU A 93 14.49 -6.00 -0.87
C GLU A 93 14.22 -6.54 0.54
N GLY A 94 15.00 -7.53 0.98
CA GLY A 94 14.89 -8.14 2.31
C GLY A 94 14.18 -9.50 2.39
N GLU A 95 13.53 -9.99 1.35
CA GLU A 95 13.03 -11.38 1.34
C GLU A 95 14.17 -12.37 1.04
N ARG A 96 14.57 -13.16 2.05
CA ARG A 96 15.46 -14.33 1.85
C ARG A 96 14.74 -15.34 0.96
N SER A 97 15.32 -15.66 -0.17
CA SER A 97 14.79 -16.62 -1.15
C SER A 97 14.72 -18.02 -0.53
N SER A 98 13.51 -18.48 -0.22
CA SER A 98 13.23 -19.92 -0.14
C SER A 98 12.79 -20.40 -1.51
N SER A 99 13.70 -21.04 -2.22
CA SER A 99 13.44 -21.75 -3.45
C SER A 99 12.55 -22.94 -3.19
N LYS A 100 11.29 -22.91 -3.65
CA LYS A 100 10.53 -24.14 -3.97
C LYS A 100 10.00 -24.03 -5.38
N THR A 101 10.62 -24.79 -6.24
CA THR A 101 10.20 -25.14 -7.58
C THR A 101 8.88 -25.92 -7.49
N ILE A 102 7.81 -25.38 -8.02
CA ILE A 102 6.63 -26.18 -8.38
C ILE A 102 6.18 -25.72 -9.76
N SER A 103 6.43 -26.60 -10.73
CA SER A 103 5.83 -26.61 -12.05
C SER A 103 4.38 -27.10 -11.93
N GLN A 104 3.39 -26.26 -12.24
CA GLN A 104 2.06 -26.72 -12.62
C GLN A 104 1.44 -25.80 -13.66
N LYS A 105 0.81 -26.44 -14.65
CA LYS A 105 0.08 -25.87 -15.80
C LYS A 105 -1.16 -25.08 -15.33
N PRO A 106 -1.66 -24.10 -16.12
CA PRO A 106 -2.81 -23.32 -15.73
C PRO A 106 -4.11 -24.07 -15.98
N ASP A 107 -4.84 -24.40 -14.93
CA ASP A 107 -6.23 -24.83 -14.99
C ASP A 107 -7.20 -23.68 -14.76
N ILE A 108 -8.25 -23.70 -15.57
CA ILE A 108 -9.28 -22.67 -15.70
C ILE A 108 -10.30 -22.84 -14.57
N ASN A 109 -10.22 -22.00 -13.51
CA ASN A 109 -11.33 -21.72 -12.60
C ASN A 109 -11.18 -20.32 -11.99
N LYS A 110 -11.60 -19.30 -12.77
CA LYS A 110 -11.27 -17.87 -12.53
C LYS A 110 -12.23 -17.09 -11.62
N ILE A 111 -13.08 -17.75 -10.84
CA ILE A 111 -13.96 -17.04 -9.87
C ILE A 111 -13.38 -17.06 -8.46
N SER A 112 -12.43 -17.98 -8.15
CA SER A 112 -11.76 -18.06 -6.85
C SER A 112 -10.67 -17.00 -6.63
N ASP A 113 -10.01 -16.54 -7.69
CA ASP A 113 -8.83 -15.66 -7.57
C ASP A 113 -9.11 -14.26 -6.98
N ILE A 114 -10.32 -13.73 -7.14
CA ILE A 114 -10.70 -12.43 -6.56
C ILE A 114 -11.02 -12.61 -5.08
N LYS A 115 -11.76 -13.65 -4.72
CA LYS A 115 -12.09 -13.96 -3.33
C LYS A 115 -10.82 -14.27 -2.53
N ASP A 116 -9.94 -15.11 -3.04
CA ASP A 116 -8.70 -15.47 -2.34
C ASP A 116 -7.69 -14.33 -2.28
N GLY A 117 -7.58 -13.54 -3.33
CA GLY A 117 -6.73 -12.34 -3.35
C GLY A 117 -7.20 -11.28 -2.37
N VAL A 118 -8.50 -11.11 -2.15
CA VAL A 118 -9.07 -10.11 -1.25
C VAL A 118 -9.17 -10.65 0.18
N LEU A 119 -9.57 -11.92 0.38
CA LEU A 119 -9.65 -12.56 1.69
C LEU A 119 -8.29 -12.68 2.39
N ASN A 120 -7.20 -12.90 1.63
CA ASN A 120 -5.84 -12.96 2.20
C ASN A 120 -5.31 -11.61 2.68
N TYR A 121 -6.01 -10.51 2.44
CA TYR A 121 -5.54 -9.14 2.71
C TYR A 121 -6.34 -8.37 3.76
N ASN A 122 -7.48 -8.89 4.17
CA ASN A 122 -8.26 -8.37 5.30
C ASN A 122 -7.69 -8.92 6.64
N ARG A 123 -6.35 -8.92 6.78
CA ARG A 123 -5.71 -9.47 7.97
C ARG A 123 -5.60 -8.39 9.04
N LEU A 124 -6.52 -8.46 9.97
CA LEU A 124 -6.34 -7.82 11.26
C LEU A 124 -5.16 -8.48 11.98
N ASN A 125 -4.25 -7.67 12.53
CA ASN A 125 -3.12 -8.16 13.31
C ASN A 125 -3.55 -8.42 14.76
N PRO A 126 -3.53 -9.67 15.25
CA PRO A 126 -3.96 -9.99 16.62
C PRO A 126 -3.19 -9.24 17.71
N ASN A 127 -1.93 -8.85 17.44
CA ASN A 127 -1.10 -8.13 18.41
C ASN A 127 -1.51 -6.66 18.56
N LEU A 128 -2.30 -6.11 17.64
CA LEU A 128 -2.75 -4.72 17.69
C LEU A 128 -4.17 -4.66 18.27
N SER A 129 -4.34 -5.14 19.48
CA SER A 129 -5.60 -5.15 20.22
C SER A 129 -5.72 -3.94 21.17
N PHE A 130 -6.89 -3.72 21.76
CA PHE A 130 -7.07 -2.68 22.77
C PHE A 130 -6.27 -2.94 24.05
N GLU A 131 -6.06 -4.20 24.40
CA GLU A 131 -5.28 -4.62 25.56
C GLU A 131 -3.82 -4.21 25.43
N ASN A 132 -3.28 -4.32 24.22
CA ASN A 132 -1.90 -3.98 23.92
C ASN A 132 -1.70 -2.49 23.60
N PHE A 133 -2.77 -1.68 23.62
CA PHE A 133 -2.67 -0.25 23.33
C PHE A 133 -2.39 0.55 24.60
N ILE A 134 -1.23 1.19 24.68
CA ILE A 134 -0.80 1.94 25.84
C ILE A 134 -1.44 3.32 25.83
N VAL A 135 -2.29 3.57 26.84
CA VAL A 135 -3.04 4.83 26.95
C VAL A 135 -2.25 5.86 27.75
N GLY A 136 -2.23 7.09 27.24
CA GLY A 136 -1.68 8.29 27.90
C GLY A 136 -2.52 9.53 27.59
N LYS A 137 -2.12 10.68 28.09
CA LYS A 137 -2.90 11.92 27.92
C LYS A 137 -3.10 12.29 26.44
N SER A 138 -2.09 12.05 25.61
CA SER A 138 -2.10 12.46 24.19
C SER A 138 -2.95 11.58 23.28
N ASN A 139 -3.37 10.38 23.70
CA ASN A 139 -4.16 9.44 22.89
C ASN A 139 -5.43 8.95 23.58
N ASN A 140 -5.72 9.40 24.80
CA ASN A 140 -6.85 8.95 25.59
C ASN A 140 -8.20 9.21 24.89
N LEU A 141 -8.39 10.39 24.31
CA LEU A 141 -9.64 10.73 23.62
C LEU A 141 -9.86 9.79 22.41
N ALA A 142 -8.83 9.53 21.62
CA ALA A 142 -8.91 8.62 20.48
C ALA A 142 -9.21 7.18 20.94
N PHE A 143 -8.58 6.73 22.02
CA PHE A 143 -8.83 5.41 22.62
C PHE A 143 -10.27 5.26 23.12
N LEU A 144 -10.79 6.24 23.87
CA LEU A 144 -12.16 6.21 24.36
C LEU A 144 -13.18 6.27 23.22
N SER A 145 -12.92 7.09 22.20
CA SER A 145 -13.74 7.17 20.98
C SER A 145 -13.77 5.84 20.23
N ALA A 146 -12.62 5.18 20.08
CA ALA A 146 -12.52 3.88 19.46
C ALA A 146 -13.32 2.81 20.25
N LYS A 147 -13.18 2.77 21.57
CA LYS A 147 -13.99 1.87 22.42
C LYS A 147 -15.48 2.16 22.35
N LYS A 148 -15.85 3.45 22.31
CA LYS A 148 -17.27 3.82 22.25
C LYS A 148 -17.92 3.34 20.94
N ILE A 149 -17.22 3.40 19.82
CA ILE A 149 -17.70 2.91 18.53
C ILE A 149 -17.94 1.41 18.54
N THR A 150 -17.13 0.62 19.25
CA THR A 150 -17.36 -0.83 19.33
C THR A 150 -18.62 -1.21 20.10
N SER A 151 -19.10 -0.34 20.97
CA SER A 151 -20.36 -0.54 21.74
C SER A 151 -21.59 0.12 21.09
N GLU A 152 -21.40 1.17 20.29
CA GLU A 152 -22.48 1.96 19.69
C GLU A 152 -22.16 2.25 18.21
N LEU A 153 -22.33 1.23 17.36
CA LEU A 153 -22.08 1.37 15.91
C LEU A 153 -22.99 2.44 15.30
N SER A 154 -22.48 3.10 14.27
CA SER A 154 -23.16 4.12 13.45
C SER A 154 -23.52 5.43 14.16
N ARG A 155 -23.34 5.55 15.48
CA ARG A 155 -23.64 6.78 16.23
C ARG A 155 -22.71 7.95 15.87
N TYR A 156 -21.42 7.64 15.69
CA TYR A 156 -20.38 8.58 15.28
C TYR A 156 -19.77 8.12 13.97
N ASN A 157 -20.36 8.53 12.86
CA ASN A 157 -20.01 8.03 11.53
C ASN A 157 -19.78 9.16 10.55
N PRO A 158 -18.56 9.23 9.93
CA PRO A 158 -17.40 8.37 10.17
C PRO A 158 -16.66 8.69 11.48
N LEU A 159 -15.86 7.72 11.97
CA LEU A 159 -14.76 8.00 12.91
C LEU A 159 -13.51 8.29 12.10
N PHE A 160 -12.96 9.47 12.28
CA PHE A 160 -11.72 9.90 11.62
C PHE A 160 -10.62 10.10 12.66
N ILE A 161 -9.58 9.27 12.62
CA ILE A 161 -8.44 9.34 13.55
C ILE A 161 -7.23 9.87 12.79
N TYR A 162 -6.63 10.95 13.27
CA TYR A 162 -5.43 11.49 12.65
C TYR A 162 -4.29 11.72 13.64
N GLY A 163 -3.08 11.85 13.11
CA GLY A 163 -1.88 12.10 13.91
C GLY A 163 -0.62 11.75 13.14
N GLY A 164 0.53 12.14 13.67
CA GLY A 164 1.84 11.88 13.07
C GLY A 164 2.12 10.38 12.81
N VAL A 165 3.19 10.12 12.09
CA VAL A 165 3.66 8.74 11.82
C VAL A 165 4.10 8.09 13.14
N GLY A 166 3.78 6.80 13.33
CA GLY A 166 4.21 6.04 14.50
C GLY A 166 3.44 6.29 15.80
N LEU A 167 2.34 7.09 15.78
CA LEU A 167 1.56 7.42 16.97
C LEU A 167 0.49 6.39 17.36
N GLY A 168 0.40 5.26 16.65
CA GLY A 168 -0.54 4.18 16.99
C GLY A 168 -1.90 4.24 16.28
N LYS A 169 -2.09 5.06 15.23
CA LYS A 169 -3.33 5.12 14.45
C LYS A 169 -3.77 3.76 13.94
N THR A 170 -2.90 3.08 13.20
CA THR A 170 -3.14 1.73 12.66
C THR A 170 -3.44 0.73 13.77
N HIS A 171 -2.76 0.81 14.91
CA HIS A 171 -3.05 -0.02 16.08
C HIS A 171 -4.50 0.16 16.53
N LEU A 172 -4.93 1.40 16.73
CA LEU A 172 -6.24 1.70 17.27
C LEU A 172 -7.39 1.28 16.34
N ILE A 173 -7.28 1.55 15.02
CA ILE A 173 -8.30 1.13 14.06
C ILE A 173 -8.30 -0.39 13.87
N ASN A 174 -7.14 -1.06 13.99
CA ASN A 174 -7.06 -2.51 13.98
C ASN A 174 -7.73 -3.13 15.22
N ALA A 175 -7.54 -2.53 16.40
CA ALA A 175 -8.18 -2.98 17.63
C ALA A 175 -9.71 -2.92 17.55
N ILE A 176 -10.26 -1.87 16.92
CA ILE A 176 -11.70 -1.80 16.62
C ILE A 176 -12.12 -3.00 15.74
N GLY A 177 -11.37 -3.24 14.66
CA GLY A 177 -11.64 -4.34 13.73
C GLY A 177 -11.60 -5.71 14.42
N LEU A 178 -10.61 -5.95 15.28
CA LEU A 178 -10.49 -7.19 16.07
C LEU A 178 -11.70 -7.40 16.98
N THR A 179 -12.17 -6.34 17.64
CA THR A 179 -13.31 -6.42 18.55
C THR A 179 -14.62 -6.73 17.81
N LEU A 180 -14.77 -6.23 16.58
CA LEU A 180 -16.01 -6.35 15.82
C LEU A 180 -16.05 -7.52 14.82
N LYS A 181 -14.93 -8.18 14.55
CA LYS A 181 -14.81 -9.20 13.48
C LYS A 181 -15.74 -10.40 13.65
N ASP A 182 -16.08 -10.76 14.90
CA ASP A 182 -16.88 -11.95 15.20
C ASP A 182 -18.40 -11.64 15.17
N THR A 183 -18.77 -10.37 15.25
CA THR A 183 -20.17 -9.90 15.28
C THR A 183 -20.60 -9.16 14.02
N SER A 184 -19.65 -8.69 13.22
CA SER A 184 -19.89 -7.84 12.06
C SER A 184 -18.99 -8.20 10.88
N ASN A 185 -19.49 -7.96 9.66
CA ASN A 185 -18.66 -8.06 8.46
C ASN A 185 -17.67 -6.88 8.40
N VAL A 186 -16.49 -7.07 9.00
CA VAL A 186 -15.43 -6.05 9.06
C VAL A 186 -14.55 -6.14 7.83
N MET A 187 -14.38 -5.03 7.14
CA MET A 187 -13.43 -4.88 6.06
C MET A 187 -12.34 -3.88 6.45
N PHE A 188 -11.11 -4.38 6.60
CA PHE A 188 -9.93 -3.57 6.90
C PHE A 188 -9.00 -3.50 5.68
N ILE A 189 -8.71 -2.30 5.20
CA ILE A 189 -7.84 -2.10 4.03
C ILE A 189 -7.04 -0.81 4.16
N SER A 190 -5.81 -0.77 3.62
CA SER A 190 -5.11 0.52 3.41
C SER A 190 -5.59 1.22 2.14
N ALA A 191 -5.53 2.56 2.11
CA ALA A 191 -5.92 3.33 0.92
C ALA A 191 -5.05 2.98 -0.31
N GLU A 192 -3.79 2.63 -0.11
CA GLU A 192 -2.92 2.14 -1.20
C GLU A 192 -3.43 0.84 -1.80
N ARG A 193 -3.91 -0.06 -0.93
CA ARG A 193 -4.43 -1.34 -1.38
C ARG A 193 -5.81 -1.22 -2.02
N PHE A 194 -6.66 -0.34 -1.49
CA PHE A 194 -7.92 0.03 -2.13
C PHE A 194 -7.66 0.53 -3.56
N MET A 195 -6.67 1.40 -3.75
CA MET A 195 -6.22 1.86 -5.06
C MET A 195 -5.75 0.72 -5.95
N TYR A 196 -4.94 -0.20 -5.43
CA TYR A 196 -4.48 -1.35 -6.22
C TYR A 196 -5.64 -2.20 -6.72
N GLN A 197 -6.60 -2.53 -5.86
CA GLN A 197 -7.79 -3.30 -6.24
C GLN A 197 -8.65 -2.56 -7.25
N PHE A 198 -8.81 -1.24 -7.10
CA PHE A 198 -9.51 -0.38 -8.05
C PHE A 198 -8.86 -0.45 -9.45
N ILE A 199 -7.55 -0.24 -9.54
CA ILE A 199 -6.83 -0.30 -10.82
C ILE A 199 -6.90 -1.71 -11.44
N LYS A 200 -6.76 -2.76 -10.62
CA LYS A 200 -6.88 -4.14 -11.07
C LYS A 200 -8.27 -4.44 -11.63
N SER A 201 -9.33 -3.97 -10.99
CA SER A 201 -10.71 -4.18 -11.42
C SER A 201 -11.03 -3.43 -12.74
N ILE A 202 -10.47 -2.23 -12.95
CA ILE A 202 -10.58 -1.52 -14.24
C ILE A 202 -9.93 -2.34 -15.35
N LYS A 203 -8.69 -2.82 -15.14
CA LYS A 203 -7.95 -3.61 -16.14
C LYS A 203 -8.63 -4.92 -16.52
N LYS A 204 -9.35 -5.53 -15.57
CA LYS A 204 -10.07 -6.80 -15.75
C LYS A 204 -11.53 -6.63 -16.15
N ASN A 205 -12.03 -5.40 -16.28
CA ASN A 205 -13.47 -5.08 -16.48
C ASN A 205 -14.35 -5.65 -15.34
N GLU A 206 -13.85 -5.69 -14.11
CA GLU A 206 -14.51 -6.28 -12.93
C GLU A 206 -14.99 -5.20 -11.94
N MET A 207 -15.31 -4.00 -12.42
CA MET A 207 -15.70 -2.87 -11.55
C MET A 207 -16.99 -3.13 -10.75
N VAL A 208 -17.92 -3.90 -11.31
CA VAL A 208 -19.15 -4.27 -10.57
C VAL A 208 -18.81 -5.14 -9.37
N THR A 209 -17.98 -6.15 -9.56
CA THR A 209 -17.52 -7.05 -8.48
C THR A 209 -16.74 -6.30 -7.40
N PHE A 210 -15.88 -5.34 -7.80
CA PHE A 210 -15.16 -4.47 -6.89
C PHE A 210 -16.14 -3.65 -6.01
N LYS A 211 -17.11 -2.99 -6.63
CA LYS A 211 -18.13 -2.20 -5.94
C LYS A 211 -18.94 -3.04 -4.97
N ASP A 212 -19.44 -4.17 -5.42
CA ASP A 212 -20.25 -5.07 -4.61
C ASP A 212 -19.46 -5.64 -3.43
N PHE A 213 -18.18 -5.90 -3.62
CA PHE A 213 -17.31 -6.40 -2.56
C PHE A 213 -17.20 -5.39 -1.40
N PHE A 214 -16.78 -4.15 -1.69
CA PHE A 214 -16.58 -3.14 -0.64
C PHE A 214 -17.89 -2.67 -0.01
N ARG A 215 -18.98 -2.59 -0.79
CA ARG A 215 -20.28 -2.14 -0.32
C ARG A 215 -21.03 -3.16 0.57
N LYS A 216 -20.51 -4.38 0.73
CA LYS A 216 -21.09 -5.40 1.63
C LYS A 216 -20.64 -5.26 3.08
N ALA A 217 -19.65 -4.44 3.38
CA ALA A 217 -19.14 -4.26 4.73
C ALA A 217 -20.20 -3.67 5.67
N ASN A 218 -20.28 -4.18 6.90
CA ASN A 218 -20.99 -3.54 8.01
C ASN A 218 -20.08 -2.56 8.75
N VAL A 219 -18.76 -2.86 8.75
CA VAL A 219 -17.72 -2.00 9.30
C VAL A 219 -16.63 -1.87 8.25
N PHE A 220 -16.40 -0.67 7.75
CA PHE A 220 -15.38 -0.36 6.75
C PHE A 220 -14.26 0.45 7.36
N ILE A 221 -13.08 -0.12 7.44
CA ILE A 221 -11.88 0.50 8.01
C ILE A 221 -10.88 0.75 6.89
N ILE A 222 -10.53 2.02 6.68
CA ILE A 222 -9.51 2.39 5.71
C ILE A 222 -8.36 3.12 6.38
N ASP A 223 -7.16 2.56 6.25
CA ASP A 223 -5.95 3.11 6.82
C ASP A 223 -5.23 4.02 5.83
N ASP A 224 -4.66 5.11 6.35
CA ASP A 224 -3.82 6.06 5.62
C ASP A 224 -4.51 6.67 4.38
N ILE A 225 -5.67 7.28 4.58
CA ILE A 225 -6.49 7.87 3.51
C ILE A 225 -5.75 8.92 2.67
N GLN A 226 -4.69 9.55 3.18
CA GLN A 226 -3.89 10.53 2.44
C GLN A 226 -3.32 9.98 1.12
N PHE A 227 -3.24 8.67 0.94
CA PHE A 227 -2.77 8.06 -0.30
C PHE A 227 -3.72 8.17 -1.49
N ILE A 228 -4.99 8.59 -1.30
CA ILE A 228 -5.89 8.92 -2.42
C ILE A 228 -5.59 10.28 -3.06
N ARG A 229 -4.74 11.07 -2.48
CA ARG A 229 -4.36 12.42 -2.88
C ARG A 229 -3.93 12.49 -4.36
N GLY A 230 -4.51 13.45 -5.11
CA GLY A 230 -4.19 13.67 -6.53
C GLY A 230 -4.63 12.56 -7.48
N LYS A 231 -5.49 11.62 -7.06
CA LYS A 231 -5.96 10.49 -7.86
C LYS A 231 -7.47 10.59 -8.06
N GLU A 232 -7.90 11.45 -8.98
CA GLU A 232 -9.31 11.83 -9.16
C GLU A 232 -10.26 10.64 -9.34
N GLY A 233 -9.97 9.72 -10.25
CA GLY A 233 -10.82 8.55 -10.47
C GLY A 233 -10.94 7.63 -9.23
N LEU A 234 -9.87 7.53 -8.42
CA LEU A 234 -9.90 6.80 -7.15
C LEU A 234 -10.73 7.55 -6.11
N GLN A 235 -10.60 8.87 -6.04
CA GLN A 235 -11.37 9.71 -5.14
C GLN A 235 -12.87 9.63 -5.45
N GLU A 236 -13.23 9.58 -6.72
CA GLU A 236 -14.62 9.42 -7.16
C GLU A 236 -15.19 8.06 -6.72
N GLU A 237 -14.47 6.97 -6.96
CA GLU A 237 -14.92 5.64 -6.54
C GLU A 237 -14.97 5.50 -5.00
N PHE A 238 -13.99 6.08 -4.31
CA PHE A 238 -14.02 6.16 -2.84
C PHE A 238 -15.26 6.90 -2.34
N PHE A 239 -15.59 8.05 -2.95
CA PHE A 239 -16.76 8.83 -2.60
C PHE A 239 -18.08 8.05 -2.79
N HIS A 240 -18.21 7.34 -3.90
CA HIS A 240 -19.38 6.49 -4.16
C HIS A 240 -19.46 5.31 -3.19
N THR A 241 -18.33 4.68 -2.87
CA THR A 241 -18.26 3.59 -1.87
C THR A 241 -18.63 4.11 -0.49
N PHE A 242 -18.08 5.27 -0.08
CA PHE A 242 -18.40 5.93 1.17
C PHE A 242 -19.90 6.21 1.32
N ASN A 243 -20.52 6.86 0.32
CA ASN A 243 -21.94 7.18 0.36
C ASN A 243 -22.80 5.90 0.45
N SER A 244 -22.50 4.88 -0.36
CA SER A 244 -23.24 3.62 -0.34
C SER A 244 -23.16 2.90 1.03
N LEU A 245 -22.03 2.98 1.71
CA LEU A 245 -21.84 2.44 3.05
C LEU A 245 -22.58 3.29 4.11
N PHE A 246 -22.48 4.61 3.99
CA PHE A 246 -23.13 5.55 4.88
C PHE A 246 -24.66 5.41 4.84
N ASP A 247 -25.23 5.31 3.64
CA ASP A 247 -26.68 5.14 3.42
C ASP A 247 -27.20 3.82 4.00
N LYS A 248 -26.35 2.80 4.11
CA LYS A 248 -26.65 1.51 4.76
C LYS A 248 -26.38 1.51 6.27
N SER A 249 -26.03 2.64 6.84
CA SER A 249 -25.62 2.77 8.23
C SER A 249 -24.43 1.89 8.62
N ALA A 250 -23.57 1.54 7.66
CA ALA A 250 -22.32 0.86 7.93
C ALA A 250 -21.37 1.82 8.68
N GLN A 251 -20.68 1.31 9.70
CA GLN A 251 -19.68 2.12 10.42
C GLN A 251 -18.44 2.32 9.53
N ILE A 252 -18.06 3.57 9.32
CA ILE A 252 -16.86 3.93 8.56
C ILE A 252 -15.80 4.44 9.54
N ILE A 253 -14.58 3.91 9.44
CA ILE A 253 -13.44 4.27 10.29
C ILE A 253 -12.25 4.57 9.38
N ILE A 254 -11.62 5.72 9.61
CA ILE A 254 -10.59 6.24 8.72
C ILE A 254 -9.40 6.72 9.53
N SER A 255 -8.19 6.37 9.10
CA SER A 255 -6.98 6.96 9.63
C SER A 255 -6.32 7.90 8.63
N SER A 256 -5.56 8.88 9.15
CA SER A 256 -4.76 9.81 8.34
C SER A 256 -3.54 10.34 9.10
N ASP A 257 -2.57 10.88 8.35
CA ASP A 257 -1.43 11.61 8.92
C ASP A 257 -1.80 13.05 9.33
N ARG A 258 -2.97 13.56 8.88
CA ARG A 258 -3.44 14.95 9.08
C ARG A 258 -4.96 15.04 9.13
N PRO A 259 -5.52 16.13 9.67
CA PRO A 259 -6.97 16.32 9.73
C PRO A 259 -7.58 16.50 8.32
N PRO A 260 -8.89 16.23 8.13
CA PRO A 260 -9.57 16.26 6.84
C PRO A 260 -9.37 17.55 6.05
N ASN A 261 -9.42 18.71 6.72
CA ASN A 261 -9.26 20.04 6.10
C ASN A 261 -7.85 20.30 5.55
N ARG A 262 -6.84 19.56 6.02
CA ARG A 262 -5.43 19.64 5.55
C ARG A 262 -5.06 18.55 4.54
N LEU A 263 -6.03 17.79 4.02
CA LEU A 263 -5.80 16.83 2.95
C LEU A 263 -5.68 17.58 1.61
N ASP A 264 -4.45 17.86 1.19
CA ASP A 264 -4.18 18.52 -0.09
C ASP A 264 -4.56 17.64 -1.27
N ARG A 265 -5.01 18.24 -2.37
CA ARG A 265 -5.42 17.54 -3.61
C ARG A 265 -6.45 16.43 -3.38
N VAL A 266 -7.29 16.57 -2.36
CA VAL A 266 -8.49 15.78 -2.11
C VAL A 266 -9.69 16.69 -2.30
N GLN A 267 -10.70 16.19 -3.03
CA GLN A 267 -11.90 16.95 -3.38
C GLN A 267 -12.67 17.38 -2.11
N ASP A 268 -13.20 18.61 -2.10
CA ASP A 268 -13.86 19.18 -0.92
C ASP A 268 -15.11 18.41 -0.50
N ARG A 269 -15.81 17.77 -1.44
CA ARG A 269 -16.95 16.88 -1.13
C ARG A 269 -16.52 15.69 -0.26
N ILE A 270 -15.30 15.15 -0.47
CA ILE A 270 -14.75 14.07 0.35
C ILE A 270 -14.36 14.62 1.72
N LYS A 271 -13.62 15.75 1.78
CA LYS A 271 -13.24 16.39 3.05
C LYS A 271 -14.46 16.67 3.93
N SER A 272 -15.54 17.18 3.32
CA SER A 272 -16.81 17.42 4.00
C SER A 272 -17.38 16.14 4.62
N ARG A 273 -17.39 15.03 3.87
CA ARG A 273 -17.85 13.72 4.38
C ARG A 273 -16.96 13.20 5.51
N LEU A 274 -15.63 13.32 5.38
CA LEU A 274 -14.67 12.90 6.40
C LEU A 274 -14.81 13.71 7.70
N SER A 275 -15.20 14.98 7.59
CA SER A 275 -15.43 15.89 8.74
C SER A 275 -16.83 15.79 9.34
N GLY A 276 -17.77 15.09 8.68
CA GLY A 276 -19.17 15.03 9.09
C GLY A 276 -19.46 14.16 10.32
N GLY A 277 -18.48 13.37 10.77
CA GLY A 277 -18.56 12.51 11.94
C GLY A 277 -17.67 12.96 13.09
N LEU A 278 -17.12 12.00 13.82
CA LEU A 278 -16.21 12.25 14.92
C LEU A 278 -14.76 12.29 14.43
N VAL A 279 -14.12 13.45 14.54
CA VAL A 279 -12.71 13.66 14.18
C VAL A 279 -11.90 13.78 15.46
N VAL A 280 -10.94 12.86 15.65
CA VAL A 280 -10.07 12.83 16.84
C VAL A 280 -8.60 12.75 16.45
N ASP A 281 -7.76 13.40 17.24
CA ASP A 281 -6.32 13.37 17.06
C ASP A 281 -5.62 12.40 18.01
N ILE A 282 -4.46 11.93 17.58
CA ILE A 282 -3.46 11.30 18.44
C ILE A 282 -2.26 12.26 18.49
N GLY A 283 -2.10 12.87 19.66
CA GLY A 283 -1.01 13.82 19.90
C GLY A 283 0.35 13.14 20.12
N ILE A 284 1.40 13.97 20.17
CA ILE A 284 2.75 13.50 20.47
C ILE A 284 2.78 12.95 21.91
N PRO A 285 3.26 11.71 22.13
CA PRO A 285 3.35 11.12 23.45
C PRO A 285 4.32 11.93 24.34
N ASP A 286 3.92 12.17 25.58
CA ASP A 286 4.78 12.72 26.63
C ASP A 286 5.89 11.73 27.04
N TYR A 287 6.77 12.17 27.92
CA TYR A 287 7.91 11.36 28.36
C TYR A 287 7.44 10.06 29.04
N ASP A 288 6.41 10.14 29.88
CA ASP A 288 5.89 9.01 30.65
C ASP A 288 5.27 7.95 29.74
N LEU A 289 4.49 8.37 28.74
CA LEU A 289 3.90 7.49 27.74
C LEU A 289 5.00 6.83 26.89
N LYS A 290 6.00 7.59 26.45
CA LYS A 290 7.15 7.02 25.70
C LYS A 290 7.90 5.97 26.51
N LYS A 291 8.11 6.21 27.81
CA LYS A 291 8.76 5.26 28.71
C LYS A 291 7.95 3.96 28.82
N LYS A 292 6.63 4.06 29.00
CA LYS A 292 5.73 2.89 29.05
C LYS A 292 5.76 2.07 27.76
N ILE A 293 5.64 2.73 26.60
CA ILE A 293 5.72 2.05 25.30
C ILE A 293 7.01 1.27 25.16
N ARG A 294 8.16 1.91 25.48
CA ARG A 294 9.46 1.27 25.35
C ARG A 294 9.67 0.09 26.34
N SER A 295 9.07 0.15 27.54
CA SER A 295 9.18 -0.94 28.51
C SER A 295 8.39 -2.18 28.10
N GLU A 296 7.29 -2.03 27.36
CA GLU A 296 6.49 -3.17 26.86
C GLU A 296 7.03 -3.79 25.57
N GLU A 297 7.80 -3.02 24.76
CA GLU A 297 8.49 -3.58 23.59
C GLU A 297 9.63 -4.56 23.95
N HIS A 298 10.07 -4.59 25.20
CA HIS A 298 11.16 -5.43 25.68
C HIS A 298 10.69 -6.62 26.56
N THR A 299 9.40 -6.83 26.70
CA THR A 299 8.80 -7.97 27.43
C THR A 299 8.14 -8.95 26.47
#